data_723c6563d6425cd9ae66e158a08cc40d
#
_entry.id   723c6563d6425cd9ae66e158a08cc40d
#
_cell.length_a   1.000
_cell.length_b   1.000
_cell.length_c   1.000
_cell.angle_alpha   90.00
_cell.angle_beta   90.00
_cell.angle_gamma   90.00
#
_symmetry.space_group_name_H-M   'P 1'
#
loop_
_entity.id
_entity.type
_entity.pdbx_description
1 polymer ?
#
loop_
_entity_poly.entity_id
_entity_poly.type
_entity_poly.pdbx_seq_one_letter_code
_entity_poly.pdbx_strand_id
1 'polypeptide(L)'
;MLRIAVVIVPDAADASWSCLRFVDPSGATVFNHLQVATLIGELQRRLAELDDPDVKEHLGEILQLVESAEGQTGAFVRFVGE
;
A
#
# COMPACT_ATOMS: atom_id res chain seq x y z
N MET A 1 -0.73 -1.90 -12.20
CA MET A 1 -1.59 -2.69 -11.29
C MET A 1 -0.73 -3.43 -10.28
N LEU A 2 -1.01 -3.26 -9.00
CA LEU A 2 -0.25 -3.86 -7.92
C LEU A 2 -1.09 -4.94 -7.22
N ARG A 3 -0.44 -6.04 -6.86
CA ARG A 3 -1.07 -7.08 -6.03
C ARG A 3 -0.55 -6.96 -4.62
N ILE A 4 -1.44 -7.14 -3.65
CA ILE A 4 -1.11 -7.05 -2.25
C ILE A 4 -1.57 -8.31 -1.52
N ALA A 5 -0.68 -8.89 -0.71
CA ALA A 5 -1.02 -10.04 0.11
C ALA A 5 -1.80 -9.58 1.36
N VAL A 6 -2.75 -10.38 1.82
CA VAL A 6 -3.59 -10.04 2.96
C VAL A 6 -2.77 -9.73 4.22
N VAL A 7 -1.61 -10.38 4.37
CA VAL A 7 -0.72 -10.18 5.53
C VAL A 7 -0.14 -8.75 5.60
N ILE A 8 -0.09 -8.05 4.47
CA ILE A 8 0.40 -6.67 4.41
C ILE A 8 -0.66 -5.68 4.89
N VAL A 9 -1.94 -6.00 4.65
CA VAL A 9 -3.05 -5.10 4.98
C VAL A 9 -3.29 -5.10 6.49
N PRO A 10 -3.24 -3.92 7.15
CA PRO A 10 -3.54 -3.85 8.58
C PRO A 10 -5.03 -4.04 8.85
N ASP A 11 -5.38 -4.19 10.14
CA ASP A 11 -6.77 -4.30 10.57
C ASP A 11 -7.57 -3.07 10.12
N ALA A 12 -8.68 -3.31 9.43
CA ALA A 12 -9.56 -2.24 8.95
C ALA A 12 -10.14 -1.38 10.10
N ALA A 13 -10.18 -1.92 11.30
CA ALA A 13 -10.64 -1.19 12.48
C ALA A 13 -9.59 -0.27 13.08
N ASP A 14 -8.32 -0.39 12.66
CA ASP A 14 -7.22 0.42 13.19
C ASP A 14 -7.22 1.80 12.51
N ALA A 15 -7.76 2.80 13.20
CA ALA A 15 -7.89 4.16 12.68
C ALA A 15 -6.55 4.90 12.54
N SER A 16 -5.43 4.33 13.04
CA SER A 16 -4.10 4.92 12.82
C SER A 16 -3.63 4.79 11.38
N TRP A 17 -4.30 3.97 10.57
CA TRP A 17 -4.03 3.80 9.15
C TRP A 17 -5.09 4.55 8.35
N SER A 18 -4.67 5.52 7.52
CA SER A 18 -5.60 6.34 6.73
C SER A 18 -5.91 5.75 5.36
N CYS A 19 -4.95 5.01 4.77
CA CYS A 19 -5.08 4.42 3.44
C CYS A 19 -5.04 2.91 3.46
N LEU A 20 -4.01 2.31 4.06
CA LEU A 20 -3.81 0.86 3.99
C LEU A 20 -4.95 0.06 4.60
N ARG A 21 -5.61 0.57 5.63
CA ARG A 21 -6.72 -0.16 6.25
C ARG A 21 -7.92 -0.32 5.30
N PHE A 22 -8.00 0.49 4.26
CA PHE A 22 -9.10 0.44 3.29
C PHE A 22 -8.78 -0.43 2.07
N VAL A 23 -7.56 -0.96 1.96
CA VAL A 23 -7.24 -1.86 0.87
C VAL A 23 -8.02 -3.15 1.04
N ASP A 24 -8.80 -3.51 0.01
CA ASP A 24 -9.57 -4.75 0.01
C ASP A 24 -8.67 -5.90 -0.45
N PRO A 25 -8.33 -6.85 0.44
CA PRO A 25 -7.43 -7.94 0.07
C PRO A 25 -8.05 -8.95 -0.91
N SER A 26 -9.34 -8.86 -1.16
CA SER A 26 -10.04 -9.74 -2.10
C SER A 26 -10.64 -8.99 -3.29
N GLY A 27 -10.38 -7.70 -3.43
CA GLY A 27 -10.94 -6.88 -4.49
C GLY A 27 -9.94 -5.87 -5.03
N ALA A 28 -10.43 -4.76 -5.56
CA ALA A 28 -9.60 -3.69 -6.09
C ALA A 28 -9.76 -2.43 -5.24
N THR A 29 -8.65 -1.72 -5.02
CA THR A 29 -8.63 -0.46 -4.27
C THR A 29 -7.77 0.54 -5.04
N VAL A 30 -8.29 1.77 -5.22
CA VAL A 30 -7.59 2.82 -5.98
C VAL A 30 -7.35 4.02 -5.07
N PHE A 31 -6.11 4.52 -5.08
CA PHE A 31 -5.73 5.76 -4.42
C PHE A 31 -5.33 6.79 -5.47
N ASN A 32 -5.82 8.02 -5.32
CA ASN A 32 -5.48 9.11 -6.23
C ASN A 32 -4.16 9.78 -5.84
N HIS A 33 -3.68 10.71 -6.68
CA HIS A 33 -2.38 11.36 -6.46
C HIS A 33 -2.31 12.16 -5.14
N LEU A 34 -3.44 12.60 -4.61
CA LEU A 34 -3.48 13.31 -3.34
C LEU A 34 -3.25 12.38 -2.15
N GLN A 35 -3.53 11.09 -2.32
CA GLN A 35 -3.39 10.07 -1.27
C GLN A 35 -2.02 9.39 -1.31
N VAL A 36 -1.27 9.53 -2.41
CA VAL A 36 -0.03 8.77 -2.64
C VAL A 36 1.01 9.07 -1.56
N ALA A 37 1.19 10.34 -1.17
CA ALA A 37 2.18 10.68 -0.14
C ALA A 37 1.86 10.02 1.20
N THR A 38 0.59 10.01 1.61
CA THR A 38 0.14 9.33 2.83
C THR A 38 0.34 7.82 2.71
N LEU A 39 0.00 7.27 1.56
CA LEU A 39 0.16 5.84 1.28
C LEU A 39 1.62 5.41 1.40
N ILE A 40 2.55 6.17 0.84
CA ILE A 40 3.99 5.89 0.93
C ILE A 40 4.43 5.82 2.40
N GLY A 41 4.04 6.80 3.21
CA GLY A 41 4.38 6.81 4.63
C GLY A 41 3.85 5.58 5.36
N GLU A 42 2.63 5.16 5.03
CA GLU A 42 2.01 3.98 5.63
C GLU A 42 2.68 2.67 5.18
N LEU A 43 3.05 2.59 3.91
CA LEU A 43 3.79 1.42 3.41
C LEU A 43 5.16 1.31 4.08
N GLN A 44 5.86 2.43 4.28
CA GLN A 44 7.13 2.45 5.01
C GLN A 44 6.95 2.00 6.47
N ARG A 45 5.90 2.48 7.13
CA ARG A 45 5.57 2.06 8.49
C ARG A 45 5.31 0.56 8.55
N ARG A 46 4.51 0.04 7.62
CA ARG A 46 4.17 -1.37 7.57
C ARG A 46 5.39 -2.24 7.31
N LEU A 47 6.28 -1.79 6.42
CA LEU A 47 7.54 -2.48 6.13
C LEU A 47 8.39 -2.63 7.39
N ALA A 48 8.44 -1.60 8.24
CA ALA A 48 9.18 -1.66 9.50
C ALA A 48 8.58 -2.63 10.52
N GLU A 49 7.27 -2.90 10.43
CA GLU A 49 6.57 -3.80 11.35
C GLU A 49 6.65 -5.26 10.95
N LEU A 50 6.96 -5.58 9.69
CA LEU A 50 6.99 -6.95 9.18
C LEU A 50 8.32 -7.62 9.50
N ASP A 51 8.26 -8.92 9.84
CA ASP A 51 9.44 -9.74 10.14
C ASP A 51 9.80 -10.72 9.04
N ASP A 52 8.81 -11.16 8.24
CA ASP A 52 9.02 -12.14 7.17
C ASP A 52 9.80 -11.52 6.01
N PRO A 53 11.00 -12.01 5.67
CA PRO A 53 11.83 -11.42 4.62
C PRO A 53 11.19 -11.48 3.23
N ASP A 54 10.42 -12.52 2.91
CA ASP A 54 9.76 -12.63 1.61
C ASP A 54 8.64 -11.59 1.48
N VAL A 55 7.88 -11.38 2.55
CA VAL A 55 6.83 -10.36 2.59
C VAL A 55 7.44 -8.97 2.53
N LYS A 56 8.55 -8.74 3.22
CA LYS A 56 9.28 -7.45 3.18
C LYS A 56 9.77 -7.13 1.78
N GLU A 57 10.31 -8.12 1.08
CA GLU A 57 10.78 -7.94 -0.29
C GLU A 57 9.62 -7.55 -1.22
N HIS A 58 8.50 -8.25 -1.10
CA HIS A 58 7.32 -7.94 -1.90
C HIS A 58 6.78 -6.53 -1.60
N LEU A 59 6.70 -6.16 -0.32
CA LEU A 59 6.25 -4.83 0.07
C LEU A 59 7.22 -3.75 -0.39
N GLY A 60 8.53 -4.02 -0.37
CA GLY A 60 9.55 -3.11 -0.88
C GLY A 60 9.36 -2.82 -2.37
N GLU A 61 9.03 -3.84 -3.17
CA GLU A 61 8.73 -3.67 -4.59
C GLU A 61 7.47 -2.82 -4.80
N ILE A 62 6.43 -3.07 -4.01
CA ILE A 62 5.21 -2.26 -4.05
C ILE A 62 5.54 -0.80 -3.72
N LEU A 63 6.32 -0.57 -2.68
CA LEU A 63 6.72 0.78 -2.26
C LEU A 63 7.45 1.52 -3.37
N GLN A 64 8.38 0.87 -4.06
CA GLN A 64 9.11 1.48 -5.18
C GLN A 64 8.17 1.90 -6.30
N LEU A 65 7.18 1.07 -6.64
CA LEU A 65 6.19 1.41 -7.67
C LEU A 65 5.30 2.59 -7.25
N VAL A 66 4.91 2.64 -5.99
CA VAL A 66 4.10 3.75 -5.47
C VAL A 66 4.91 5.03 -5.44
N GLU A 67 6.18 4.97 -5.04
CA GLU A 67 7.07 6.14 -5.03
C GLU A 67 7.26 6.70 -6.45
N SER A 68 7.27 5.85 -7.46
CA SER A 68 7.40 6.30 -8.86
C SER A 68 6.20 7.12 -9.33
N ALA A 69 5.04 6.97 -8.68
CA ALA A 69 3.84 7.75 -8.98
C ALA A 69 3.77 9.07 -8.23
N GLU A 70 4.63 9.27 -7.22
CA GLU A 70 4.64 10.48 -6.42
C GLU A 70 5.04 11.70 -7.29
N GLY A 71 4.30 12.78 -7.15
CA GLY A 71 4.57 13.99 -7.91
C GLY A 71 4.01 14.02 -9.33
N GLN A 72 3.42 12.92 -9.79
CA GLN A 72 2.79 12.87 -11.11
C GLN A 72 1.33 13.28 -10.99
N THR A 73 1.01 14.48 -11.44
CA THR A 73 -0.36 15.00 -11.41
C THR A 73 -1.28 14.10 -12.25
N GLY A 74 -2.39 13.67 -11.64
CA GLY A 74 -3.34 12.78 -12.29
C GLY A 74 -3.00 11.29 -12.20
N ALA A 75 -1.83 10.94 -11.67
CA ALA A 75 -1.48 9.54 -11.44
C ALA A 75 -2.33 8.93 -10.33
N PHE A 76 -2.55 7.63 -10.40
CA PHE A 76 -3.24 6.88 -9.36
C PHE A 76 -2.58 5.51 -9.18
N VAL A 77 -2.79 4.93 -7.98
CA VAL A 77 -2.26 3.62 -7.64
C VAL A 77 -3.44 2.67 -7.42
N ARG A 78 -3.41 1.54 -8.09
CA ARG A 78 -4.45 0.51 -7.97
C ARG A 78 -3.86 -0.76 -7.39
N PHE A 79 -4.40 -1.19 -6.25
CA PHE A 79 -4.11 -2.49 -5.67
C PHE A 79 -5.20 -3.48 -6.09
N VAL A 80 -4.77 -4.69 -6.42
CA VAL A 80 -5.68 -5.80 -6.71
C VAL A 80 -5.40 -6.91 -5.70
N GLY A 81 -6.43 -7.33 -4.98
CA GLY A 81 -6.34 -8.42 -4.01
C GLY A 81 -6.13 -9.78 -4.68
N GLU A 82 -5.59 -10.70 -3.91
CA GLU A 82 -5.38 -12.09 -4.33
C GLU A 82 -6.55 -13.00 -3.98
#